data_2a3e7603c0d0bc92bf6ef2c244a7a8ae
#
_entry.id   2a3e7603c0d0bc92bf6ef2c244a7a8ae
#
_cell.length_a   1.000
_cell.length_b   1.000
_cell.length_c   1.000
_cell.angle_alpha   90.00
_cell.angle_beta   90.00
_cell.angle_gamma   90.00
#
_symmetry.space_group_name_H-M   'P 1'
#
loop_
_entity.id
_entity.type
_entity.pdbx_description
1 polymer ?
#
loop_
_entity_poly.entity_id
_entity_poly.type
_entity_poly.pdbx_seq_one_letter_code
_entity_poly.pdbx_strand_id
1 'polypeptide(L)'
;LVEKLSQWKPDPDNPSRIGPHAGARWWLLVAGILCGLAMSVKWSGLYALAVLGLFVAFRDWMTRRRFGHPRAFYATLINDTSVAFLAMVPPAVITYVASWFGWFRHWNAYGHKTHGFIGAFHDLWDYHVGMLKFHTGLTTPHTYQAHPAQWFVQARPTSFAWNKIADASCDKSDCVNAVVALGNPLLWWFAAIAFFIVLFVSLRDRNWRTGFVVCGYLAMYFPWYLNANRTIFN
;
A
#
# COMPACT_ATOMS: atom_id res chain seq x y z
N LEU A 1 11.85 22.34 1.65
CA LEU A 1 10.89 23.12 0.89
C LEU A 1 10.36 24.33 1.69
N VAL A 2 9.91 24.14 2.93
CA VAL A 2 9.36 25.20 3.79
C VAL A 2 10.35 26.38 3.90
N GLU A 3 11.59 26.13 4.27
CA GLU A 3 12.62 27.15 4.39
C GLU A 3 12.88 27.89 3.08
N LYS A 4 12.98 27.16 1.94
CA LYS A 4 13.16 27.76 0.63
C LYS A 4 11.98 28.64 0.20
N LEU A 5 10.76 28.24 0.55
CA LEU A 5 9.55 28.99 0.24
C LEU A 5 9.39 30.23 1.12
N SER A 6 9.84 30.19 2.38
CA SER A 6 9.79 31.36 3.27
C SER A 6 10.70 32.49 2.81
N GLN A 7 11.78 32.17 2.10
CA GLN A 7 12.74 33.14 1.57
C GLN A 7 12.42 33.58 0.14
N TRP A 8 11.56 32.81 -0.57
CA TRP A 8 11.26 33.09 -1.97
C TRP A 8 10.20 34.17 -2.13
N LYS A 9 10.45 35.11 -3.01
CA LYS A 9 9.48 36.13 -3.44
C LYS A 9 9.18 35.97 -4.93
N PRO A 10 7.90 36.13 -5.35
CA PRO A 10 7.58 36.20 -6.78
C PRO A 10 8.37 37.33 -7.47
N ASP A 11 8.90 37.03 -8.62
CA ASP A 11 9.57 38.00 -9.46
C ASP A 11 8.51 38.71 -10.29
N PRO A 12 8.29 40.06 -10.13
CA PRO A 12 7.30 40.80 -10.88
C PRO A 12 7.59 40.79 -12.39
N ASP A 13 8.89 40.78 -12.77
CA ASP A 13 9.33 40.83 -14.14
C ASP A 13 9.30 39.47 -14.84
N ASN A 14 9.22 38.37 -14.06
CA ASN A 14 9.13 37.03 -14.57
C ASN A 14 8.07 36.19 -13.83
N PRO A 15 6.79 36.45 -14.11
CA PRO A 15 5.67 35.70 -13.44
C PRO A 15 5.60 34.22 -13.81
N SER A 16 6.37 33.78 -14.83
CA SER A 16 6.46 32.38 -15.23
C SER A 16 7.37 31.56 -14.32
N ARG A 17 8.16 32.17 -13.45
CA ARG A 17 9.12 31.52 -12.58
C ARG A 17 8.41 30.62 -11.60
N ILE A 18 8.73 29.29 -11.66
CA ILE A 18 8.04 28.24 -10.89
C ILE A 18 8.51 28.13 -9.42
N GLY A 19 9.46 28.99 -9.02
CA GLY A 19 9.98 29.02 -7.65
C GLY A 19 10.91 27.85 -7.30
N PRO A 20 11.29 27.73 -6.04
CA PRO A 20 12.28 26.75 -5.60
C PRO A 20 11.74 25.32 -5.59
N HIS A 21 12.65 24.35 -5.80
CA HIS A 21 12.36 22.93 -5.63
C HIS A 21 12.78 22.42 -4.25
N ALA A 22 12.14 21.32 -3.84
CA ALA A 22 12.39 20.69 -2.53
C ALA A 22 13.84 20.18 -2.37
N GLY A 23 14.57 20.00 -3.48
CA GLY A 23 15.93 19.44 -3.48
C GLY A 23 15.94 17.91 -3.36
N ALA A 24 17.10 17.35 -3.07
CA ALA A 24 17.27 15.90 -2.90
C ALA A 24 16.47 15.38 -1.71
N ARG A 25 15.79 14.26 -1.89
CA ARG A 25 14.87 13.65 -0.92
C ARG A 25 15.27 12.20 -0.67
N TRP A 26 16.39 11.99 -0.03
CA TRP A 26 16.94 10.66 0.23
C TRP A 26 15.99 9.71 0.94
N TRP A 27 15.16 10.25 1.85
CA TRP A 27 14.15 9.44 2.56
C TRP A 27 13.05 8.93 1.63
N LEU A 28 12.76 9.64 0.53
CA LEU A 28 11.80 9.12 -0.47
C LEU A 28 12.41 7.97 -1.29
N LEU A 29 13.72 8.02 -1.56
CA LEU A 29 14.42 6.89 -2.17
C LEU A 29 14.34 5.65 -1.27
N VAL A 30 14.65 5.82 0.03
CA VAL A 30 14.53 4.72 1.01
C VAL A 30 13.09 4.21 1.08
N ALA A 31 12.10 5.11 1.14
CA ALA A 31 10.69 4.73 1.12
C ALA A 31 10.29 3.96 -0.14
N GLY A 32 10.82 4.37 -1.31
CA GLY A 32 10.62 3.64 -2.57
C GLY A 32 11.16 2.21 -2.52
N ILE A 33 12.40 2.04 -2.05
CA ILE A 33 13.02 0.71 -1.87
C ILE A 33 12.18 -0.15 -0.91
N LEU A 34 11.79 0.40 0.24
CA LEU A 34 10.98 -0.33 1.22
C LEU A 34 9.59 -0.72 0.68
N CYS A 35 8.96 0.16 -0.11
CA CYS A 35 7.71 -0.19 -0.81
C CYS A 35 7.93 -1.30 -1.84
N GLY A 36 9.06 -1.29 -2.56
CA GLY A 36 9.44 -2.37 -3.48
C GLY A 36 9.62 -3.72 -2.77
N LEU A 37 10.29 -3.73 -1.61
CA LEU A 37 10.39 -4.92 -0.75
C LEU A 37 9.01 -5.38 -0.25
N ALA A 38 8.17 -4.46 0.19
CA ALA A 38 6.80 -4.78 0.60
C ALA A 38 5.98 -5.39 -0.55
N MET A 39 6.11 -4.85 -1.78
CA MET A 39 5.49 -5.41 -2.98
C MET A 39 5.97 -6.82 -3.29
N SER A 40 7.23 -7.13 -3.00
CA SER A 40 7.83 -8.47 -3.21
C SER A 40 7.20 -9.53 -2.29
N VAL A 41 6.70 -9.10 -1.12
CA VAL A 41 5.97 -9.98 -0.20
C VAL A 41 4.49 -10.05 -0.56
N LYS A 42 3.88 -8.90 -0.82
CA LYS A 42 2.44 -8.79 -1.15
C LYS A 42 2.17 -7.55 -1.99
N TRP A 43 1.40 -7.70 -3.06
CA TRP A 43 1.08 -6.60 -3.98
C TRP A 43 0.35 -5.42 -3.32
N SER A 44 -0.20 -5.58 -2.13
CA SER A 44 -0.73 -4.46 -1.37
C SER A 44 0.30 -3.37 -1.07
N GLY A 45 1.61 -3.67 -1.12
CA GLY A 45 2.67 -2.68 -1.08
C GLY A 45 2.58 -1.62 -2.18
N LEU A 46 1.97 -1.94 -3.33
CA LEU A 46 1.68 -0.98 -4.40
C LEU A 46 0.72 0.13 -3.93
N TYR A 47 -0.28 -0.22 -3.12
CA TYR A 47 -1.21 0.77 -2.55
C TYR A 47 -0.50 1.73 -1.60
N ALA A 48 0.43 1.20 -0.79
CA ALA A 48 1.26 2.02 0.08
C ALA A 48 2.11 2.99 -0.74
N LEU A 49 2.78 2.52 -1.79
CA LEU A 49 3.57 3.37 -2.69
C LEU A 49 2.73 4.48 -3.33
N ALA A 50 1.56 4.15 -3.86
CA ALA A 50 0.66 5.10 -4.50
C ALA A 50 0.16 6.16 -3.51
N VAL A 51 -0.35 5.73 -2.34
CA VAL A 51 -0.88 6.66 -1.34
C VAL A 51 0.20 7.54 -0.74
N LEU A 52 1.39 7.00 -0.44
CA LEU A 52 2.51 7.80 0.06
C LEU A 52 2.97 8.82 -0.97
N GLY A 53 3.07 8.44 -2.25
CA GLY A 53 3.42 9.36 -3.34
C GLY A 53 2.42 10.49 -3.48
N LEU A 54 1.12 10.17 -3.50
CA LEU A 54 0.04 11.16 -3.54
C LEU A 54 0.02 12.06 -2.30
N PHE A 55 0.25 11.49 -1.12
CA PHE A 55 0.35 12.25 0.12
C PHE A 55 1.50 13.27 0.09
N VAL A 56 2.67 12.88 -0.39
CA VAL A 56 3.82 13.77 -0.55
C VAL A 56 3.50 14.91 -1.52
N ALA A 57 2.92 14.59 -2.67
CA ALA A 57 2.52 15.60 -3.67
C ALA A 57 1.48 16.58 -3.10
N PHE A 58 0.46 16.07 -2.43
CA PHE A 58 -0.57 16.89 -1.79
C PHE A 58 -0.01 17.79 -0.69
N ARG A 59 0.85 17.25 0.17
CA ARG A 59 1.52 18.02 1.24
C ARG A 59 2.35 19.16 0.67
N ASP A 60 3.12 18.91 -0.39
CA ASP A 60 3.98 19.92 -1.03
C ASP A 60 3.13 20.99 -1.71
N TRP A 61 2.06 20.61 -2.38
CA TRP A 61 1.08 21.54 -2.94
C TRP A 61 0.45 22.43 -1.86
N MET A 62 -0.05 21.86 -0.77
CA MET A 62 -0.62 22.63 0.33
C MET A 62 0.41 23.53 1.00
N THR A 63 1.67 23.11 1.07
CA THR A 63 2.76 23.94 1.58
C THR A 63 2.96 25.17 0.68
N ARG A 64 3.04 24.99 -0.64
CA ARG A 64 3.16 26.12 -1.58
C ARG A 64 1.96 27.06 -1.49
N ARG A 65 0.76 26.54 -1.38
CA ARG A 65 -0.44 27.37 -1.19
C ARG A 65 -0.40 28.20 0.09
N ARG A 66 0.06 27.62 1.20
CA ARG A 66 0.20 28.35 2.49
C ARG A 66 1.18 29.50 2.42
N PHE A 67 2.21 29.39 1.60
CA PHE A 67 3.18 30.47 1.32
C PHE A 67 2.74 31.43 0.22
N GLY A 68 1.49 31.36 -0.25
CA GLY A 68 0.95 32.28 -1.23
C GLY A 68 1.53 32.13 -2.64
N HIS A 69 2.08 30.96 -2.98
CA HIS A 69 2.67 30.76 -4.31
C HIS A 69 1.60 30.84 -5.41
N PRO A 70 1.71 31.77 -6.40
CA PRO A 70 0.64 32.07 -7.36
C PRO A 70 0.29 30.88 -8.25
N ARG A 71 1.25 30.00 -8.55
CA ARG A 71 1.10 28.79 -9.37
C ARG A 71 1.41 27.53 -8.57
N ALA A 72 0.91 27.45 -7.33
CA ALA A 72 1.26 26.40 -6.38
C ALA A 72 1.10 24.97 -6.94
N PHE A 73 0.00 24.69 -7.64
CA PHE A 73 -0.24 23.36 -8.21
C PHE A 73 0.77 23.01 -9.30
N TYR A 74 0.96 23.90 -10.26
CA TYR A 74 1.86 23.69 -11.38
C TYR A 74 3.32 23.57 -10.92
N ALA A 75 3.74 24.45 -10.01
CA ALA A 75 5.06 24.40 -9.40
C ALA A 75 5.30 23.10 -8.61
N THR A 76 4.29 22.58 -7.90
CA THR A 76 4.38 21.30 -7.23
C THR A 76 4.54 20.17 -8.23
N LEU A 77 3.73 20.15 -9.28
CA LEU A 77 3.77 19.08 -10.27
C LEU A 77 5.15 18.95 -10.91
N ILE A 78 5.73 20.08 -11.33
CA ILE A 78 7.03 20.09 -12.05
C ILE A 78 8.21 19.93 -11.09
N ASN A 79 8.25 20.71 -10.00
CA ASN A 79 9.46 20.82 -9.16
C ASN A 79 9.52 19.77 -8.04
N ASP A 80 8.37 19.29 -7.54
CA ASP A 80 8.36 18.44 -6.34
C ASP A 80 7.86 17.04 -6.65
N THR A 81 6.74 16.93 -7.38
CA THR A 81 6.12 15.62 -7.66
C THR A 81 6.97 14.80 -8.62
N SER A 82 7.57 15.41 -9.65
CA SER A 82 8.48 14.75 -10.58
C SER A 82 9.69 14.16 -9.85
N VAL A 83 10.29 14.94 -8.96
CA VAL A 83 11.44 14.48 -8.14
C VAL A 83 11.02 13.40 -7.17
N ALA A 84 9.86 13.54 -6.51
CA ALA A 84 9.33 12.51 -5.61
C ALA A 84 9.01 11.21 -6.36
N PHE A 85 8.41 11.29 -7.55
CA PHE A 85 8.15 10.15 -8.41
C PHE A 85 9.44 9.41 -8.78
N LEU A 86 10.45 10.13 -9.28
CA LEU A 86 11.74 9.54 -9.65
C LEU A 86 12.48 8.95 -8.45
N ALA A 87 12.32 9.54 -7.26
CA ALA A 87 12.93 9.01 -6.04
C ALA A 87 12.20 7.78 -5.48
N MET A 88 10.91 7.60 -5.74
CA MET A 88 10.12 6.51 -5.14
C MET A 88 9.80 5.38 -6.12
N VAL A 89 9.27 5.70 -7.29
CA VAL A 89 8.69 4.69 -8.20
C VAL A 89 9.75 3.84 -8.88
N PRO A 90 10.77 4.40 -9.58
CA PRO A 90 11.80 3.57 -10.19
C PRO A 90 12.55 2.67 -9.18
N PRO A 91 12.99 3.17 -8.00
CA PRO A 91 13.61 2.30 -7.00
C PRO A 91 12.67 1.18 -6.50
N ALA A 92 11.38 1.46 -6.32
CA ALA A 92 10.42 0.43 -5.94
C ALA A 92 10.29 -0.66 -7.02
N VAL A 93 10.17 -0.25 -8.29
CA VAL A 93 10.09 -1.19 -9.42
C VAL A 93 11.38 -2.02 -9.56
N ILE A 94 12.55 -1.37 -9.48
CA ILE A 94 13.85 -2.06 -9.55
C ILE A 94 13.95 -3.09 -8.43
N THR A 95 13.62 -2.71 -7.20
CA THR A 95 13.67 -3.62 -6.03
C THR A 95 12.70 -4.78 -6.20
N TYR A 96 11.49 -4.51 -6.67
CA TYR A 96 10.49 -5.54 -6.95
C TYR A 96 10.96 -6.52 -8.03
N VAL A 97 11.45 -6.02 -9.17
CA VAL A 97 11.97 -6.88 -10.25
C VAL A 97 13.19 -7.65 -9.79
N ALA A 98 14.09 -7.03 -9.03
CA ALA A 98 15.26 -7.70 -8.47
C ALA A 98 14.88 -8.86 -7.53
N SER A 99 13.75 -8.78 -6.84
CA SER A 99 13.26 -9.89 -5.99
C SER A 99 12.90 -11.16 -6.79
N TRP A 100 12.64 -11.03 -8.08
CA TRP A 100 12.40 -12.14 -9.01
C TRP A 100 13.68 -12.77 -9.55
N PHE A 101 14.86 -12.39 -9.05
CA PHE A 101 16.15 -12.88 -9.52
C PHE A 101 16.22 -14.42 -9.55
N GLY A 102 15.72 -15.10 -8.53
CA GLY A 102 15.64 -16.55 -8.48
C GLY A 102 14.82 -17.14 -9.63
N TRP A 103 13.69 -16.52 -9.95
CA TRP A 103 12.84 -16.92 -11.07
C TRP A 103 13.56 -16.71 -12.41
N PHE A 104 14.21 -15.61 -12.64
CA PHE A 104 15.01 -15.36 -13.85
C PHE A 104 16.15 -16.37 -14.05
N ARG A 105 16.69 -16.91 -12.95
CA ARG A 105 17.81 -17.86 -12.99
C ARG A 105 17.35 -19.30 -13.27
N HIS A 106 16.12 -19.66 -12.99
CA HIS A 106 15.61 -21.02 -13.07
C HIS A 106 14.60 -21.18 -14.21
N TRP A 107 15.11 -21.43 -15.41
CA TRP A 107 14.31 -21.54 -16.64
C TRP A 107 13.24 -22.63 -16.62
N ASN A 108 13.35 -23.63 -15.79
CA ASN A 108 12.40 -24.76 -15.69
C ASN A 108 11.30 -24.51 -14.64
N ALA A 109 11.30 -23.34 -14.00
CA ALA A 109 10.34 -23.02 -12.94
C ALA A 109 9.24 -22.08 -13.45
N TYR A 110 8.01 -22.31 -13.01
CA TYR A 110 6.88 -21.38 -13.08
C TYR A 110 6.63 -20.65 -14.39
N GLY A 111 6.33 -21.39 -15.45
CA GLY A 111 5.73 -20.77 -16.62
C GLY A 111 6.69 -20.03 -17.55
N HIS A 112 7.98 -20.26 -17.44
CA HIS A 112 8.90 -19.88 -18.50
C HIS A 112 8.51 -20.61 -19.79
N LYS A 113 8.25 -19.85 -20.83
CA LYS A 113 7.86 -20.37 -22.17
C LYS A 113 8.93 -20.07 -23.20
N THR A 114 9.69 -18.99 -22.97
CA THR A 114 10.66 -18.46 -23.95
C THR A 114 12.05 -18.40 -23.33
N HIS A 115 13.06 -18.65 -24.19
CA HIS A 115 14.46 -18.50 -23.80
C HIS A 115 14.96 -17.10 -24.13
N GLY A 116 15.86 -16.60 -23.30
CA GLY A 116 16.50 -15.29 -23.45
C GLY A 116 15.93 -14.18 -22.57
N PHE A 117 16.72 -13.13 -22.42
CA PHE A 117 16.44 -12.07 -21.44
C PHE A 117 15.13 -11.33 -21.71
N ILE A 118 14.87 -10.94 -22.96
CA ILE A 118 13.63 -10.22 -23.33
C ILE A 118 12.42 -11.14 -23.17
N GLY A 119 12.54 -12.42 -23.58
CA GLY A 119 11.48 -13.40 -23.43
C GLY A 119 11.10 -13.63 -21.98
N ALA A 120 12.10 -13.65 -21.07
CA ALA A 120 11.85 -13.79 -19.65
C ALA A 120 11.01 -12.64 -19.06
N PHE A 121 11.23 -11.41 -19.49
CA PHE A 121 10.37 -10.29 -19.06
C PHE A 121 8.94 -10.40 -19.57
N HIS A 122 8.76 -10.88 -20.81
CA HIS A 122 7.43 -11.15 -21.35
C HIS A 122 6.72 -12.25 -20.55
N ASP A 123 7.41 -13.35 -20.26
CA ASP A 123 6.87 -14.45 -19.45
C ASP A 123 6.54 -14.00 -18.03
N LEU A 124 7.37 -13.14 -17.43
CA LEU A 124 7.09 -12.54 -16.11
C LEU A 124 5.82 -11.67 -16.15
N TRP A 125 5.64 -10.88 -17.20
CA TRP A 125 4.43 -10.10 -17.40
C TRP A 125 3.19 -10.99 -17.51
N ASP A 126 3.25 -12.02 -18.35
CA ASP A 126 2.15 -12.99 -18.51
C ASP A 126 1.82 -13.68 -17.19
N TYR A 127 2.84 -14.03 -16.41
CA TYR A 127 2.66 -14.60 -15.08
C TYR A 127 1.91 -13.64 -14.14
N HIS A 128 2.28 -12.36 -14.14
CA HIS A 128 1.60 -11.34 -13.33
C HIS A 128 0.15 -11.13 -13.76
N VAL A 129 -0.10 -11.09 -15.06
CA VAL A 129 -1.47 -11.01 -15.61
C VAL A 129 -2.29 -12.23 -15.20
N GLY A 130 -1.70 -13.43 -15.26
CA GLY A 130 -2.33 -14.67 -14.80
C GLY A 130 -2.68 -14.61 -13.31
N MET A 131 -1.75 -14.19 -12.46
CA MET A 131 -1.98 -14.00 -11.02
C MET A 131 -3.10 -12.99 -10.76
N LEU A 132 -3.11 -11.86 -11.47
CA LEU A 132 -4.15 -10.85 -11.31
C LEU A 132 -5.53 -11.42 -11.66
N LYS A 133 -5.65 -12.09 -12.80
CA LYS A 133 -6.90 -12.75 -13.23
C LYS A 133 -7.38 -13.78 -12.21
N PHE A 134 -6.48 -14.62 -11.70
CA PHE A 134 -6.81 -15.59 -10.66
C PHE A 134 -7.34 -14.90 -9.40
N HIS A 135 -6.61 -13.91 -8.90
CA HIS A 135 -6.98 -13.26 -7.65
C HIS A 135 -8.24 -12.38 -7.76
N THR A 136 -8.51 -11.78 -8.90
CA THR A 136 -9.75 -11.01 -9.10
C THR A 136 -10.95 -11.90 -9.39
N GLY A 137 -10.74 -13.07 -9.99
CA GLY A 137 -11.78 -14.04 -10.33
C GLY A 137 -12.14 -15.02 -9.21
N LEU A 138 -11.46 -14.97 -8.05
CA LEU A 138 -11.69 -15.92 -6.96
C LEU A 138 -13.00 -15.59 -6.22
N THR A 139 -14.10 -16.21 -6.64
CA THR A 139 -15.44 -15.98 -6.10
C THR A 139 -16.03 -17.22 -5.42
N THR A 140 -15.29 -18.33 -5.33
CA THR A 140 -15.74 -19.55 -4.68
C THR A 140 -16.14 -19.27 -3.24
N PRO A 141 -17.39 -19.54 -2.81
CA PRO A 141 -17.82 -19.26 -1.45
C PRO A 141 -17.00 -20.06 -0.43
N HIS A 142 -16.70 -19.43 0.69
CA HIS A 142 -16.02 -20.08 1.80
C HIS A 142 -16.70 -19.72 3.12
N THR A 143 -16.86 -20.71 4.02
CA THR A 143 -17.58 -20.55 5.31
C THR A 143 -16.97 -19.46 6.20
N TYR A 144 -15.66 -19.27 6.14
CA TYR A 144 -14.91 -18.30 6.93
C TYR A 144 -14.54 -17.03 6.15
N GLN A 145 -15.12 -16.81 4.96
CA GLN A 145 -14.92 -15.52 4.27
C GLN A 145 -15.47 -14.37 5.12
N ALA A 146 -14.78 -13.25 5.13
CA ALA A 146 -15.12 -12.08 5.92
C ALA A 146 -15.12 -10.82 5.05
N HIS A 147 -16.23 -10.06 5.09
CA HIS A 147 -16.30 -8.76 4.43
C HIS A 147 -15.36 -7.77 5.13
N PRO A 148 -14.66 -6.86 4.40
CA PRO A 148 -13.71 -5.91 5.01
C PRO A 148 -14.28 -5.14 6.21
N ALA A 149 -15.57 -4.77 6.18
CA ALA A 149 -16.22 -4.08 7.31
C ALA A 149 -16.19 -4.88 8.63
N GLN A 150 -16.09 -6.21 8.55
CA GLN A 150 -16.04 -7.08 9.73
C GLN A 150 -14.67 -7.13 10.38
N TRP A 151 -13.62 -6.70 9.66
CA TRP A 151 -12.24 -6.79 10.13
C TRP A 151 -11.95 -5.86 11.33
N PHE A 152 -12.64 -4.72 11.40
CA PHE A 152 -12.49 -3.79 12.54
C PHE A 152 -12.81 -4.44 13.89
N VAL A 153 -13.76 -5.38 13.90
CA VAL A 153 -14.23 -6.03 15.13
C VAL A 153 -13.84 -7.50 15.20
N GLN A 154 -13.10 -8.00 14.22
CA GLN A 154 -12.72 -9.41 14.09
C GLN A 154 -13.92 -10.37 14.19
N ALA A 155 -15.03 -10.03 13.54
CA ALA A 155 -16.26 -10.79 13.62
C ALA A 155 -16.13 -12.23 13.08
N ARG A 156 -15.18 -12.47 12.18
CA ARG A 156 -14.85 -13.80 11.63
C ARG A 156 -13.33 -14.00 11.58
N PRO A 157 -12.74 -14.67 12.55
CA PRO A 157 -11.32 -15.04 12.51
C PRO A 157 -11.07 -16.07 11.40
N THR A 158 -9.89 -16.03 10.80
CA THR A 158 -9.51 -16.99 9.75
C THR A 158 -9.29 -18.38 10.35
N SER A 159 -9.99 -19.41 9.84
CA SER A 159 -9.74 -20.80 10.18
C SER A 159 -8.78 -21.42 9.17
N PHE A 160 -7.63 -21.88 9.64
CA PHE A 160 -6.61 -22.57 8.83
C PHE A 160 -6.83 -24.08 8.77
N ALA A 161 -7.37 -24.65 9.82
CA ALA A 161 -7.70 -26.07 9.86
C ALA A 161 -8.93 -26.30 10.72
N TRP A 162 -9.74 -27.24 10.30
CA TRP A 162 -10.94 -27.65 11.02
C TRP A 162 -11.18 -29.15 10.77
N ASN A 163 -10.78 -29.99 11.71
CA ASN A 163 -10.88 -31.43 11.58
C ASN A 163 -11.78 -31.98 12.70
N LYS A 164 -12.79 -32.76 12.34
CA LYS A 164 -13.57 -33.52 13.32
C LYS A 164 -12.70 -34.65 13.88
N ILE A 165 -12.69 -34.80 15.19
CA ILE A 165 -11.97 -35.86 15.89
C ILE A 165 -12.98 -36.94 16.23
N ALA A 166 -12.73 -38.16 15.73
CA ALA A 166 -13.49 -39.36 16.09
C ALA A 166 -12.73 -40.17 17.15
N ASP A 167 -12.12 -39.51 18.14
CA ASP A 167 -11.27 -40.16 19.13
C ASP A 167 -12.03 -40.41 20.43
N ALA A 168 -11.79 -41.58 21.05
CA ALA A 168 -12.36 -41.99 22.34
C ALA A 168 -11.95 -41.08 23.52
N SER A 169 -10.98 -40.20 23.34
CA SER A 169 -10.59 -39.19 24.32
C SER A 169 -11.56 -38.02 24.44
N CYS A 170 -12.56 -37.97 23.57
CA CYS A 170 -13.55 -36.89 23.53
C CYS A 170 -14.90 -37.39 24.03
N ASP A 171 -15.34 -36.92 25.18
CA ASP A 171 -16.62 -37.29 25.81
C ASP A 171 -17.87 -36.77 25.05
N LYS A 172 -17.70 -36.05 23.96
CA LYS A 172 -18.80 -35.45 23.17
C LYS A 172 -18.70 -35.83 21.70
N SER A 173 -19.86 -36.02 21.08
CA SER A 173 -19.99 -36.42 19.68
C SER A 173 -19.43 -35.46 18.64
N ASP A 174 -19.10 -34.20 19.01
CA ASP A 174 -18.72 -33.12 18.12
C ASP A 174 -17.40 -32.43 18.51
N CYS A 175 -16.39 -33.22 18.84
CA CYS A 175 -15.07 -32.66 19.09
C CYS A 175 -14.37 -32.30 17.78
N VAL A 176 -13.72 -31.13 17.78
CA VAL A 176 -12.98 -30.64 16.64
C VAL A 176 -11.59 -30.20 17.06
N ASN A 177 -10.61 -30.46 16.18
CA ASN A 177 -9.29 -29.85 16.25
C ASN A 177 -9.28 -28.67 15.24
N ALA A 178 -9.15 -27.47 15.74
CA ALA A 178 -9.17 -26.27 14.90
C ALA A 178 -7.94 -25.40 15.13
N VAL A 179 -7.37 -24.90 14.03
CA VAL A 179 -6.32 -23.87 14.06
C VAL A 179 -6.93 -22.58 13.51
N VAL A 180 -7.07 -21.59 14.39
CA VAL A 180 -7.71 -20.31 14.08
C VAL A 180 -6.73 -19.18 14.33
N ALA A 181 -6.58 -18.26 13.36
CA ALA A 181 -5.86 -17.01 13.56
C ALA A 181 -6.82 -15.98 14.14
N LEU A 182 -6.65 -15.67 15.40
CA LEU A 182 -7.39 -14.63 16.10
C LEU A 182 -6.37 -13.62 16.65
N GLY A 183 -6.47 -12.36 16.23
CA GLY A 183 -5.71 -11.28 16.87
C GLY A 183 -6.17 -11.08 18.32
N ASN A 184 -5.33 -10.43 19.14
CA ASN A 184 -5.75 -10.05 20.49
C ASN A 184 -6.96 -9.08 20.40
N PRO A 185 -8.18 -9.47 20.85
CA PRO A 185 -9.39 -8.67 20.65
C PRO A 185 -9.30 -7.29 21.32
N LEU A 186 -8.72 -7.22 22.51
CA LEU A 186 -8.59 -5.95 23.25
C LEU A 186 -7.72 -4.96 22.48
N LEU A 187 -6.53 -5.40 22.04
CA LEU A 187 -5.61 -4.57 21.27
C LEU A 187 -6.27 -4.12 19.96
N TRP A 188 -6.99 -5.01 19.30
CA TRP A 188 -7.64 -4.73 18.02
C TRP A 188 -8.77 -3.71 18.14
N TRP A 189 -9.64 -3.86 19.14
CA TRP A 189 -10.74 -2.93 19.38
C TRP A 189 -10.26 -1.57 19.84
N PHE A 190 -9.26 -1.52 20.73
CA PHE A 190 -8.63 -0.25 21.09
C PHE A 190 -7.96 0.44 19.90
N ALA A 191 -7.32 -0.31 19.01
CA ALA A 191 -6.74 0.23 17.78
C ALA A 191 -7.82 0.79 16.85
N ALA A 192 -8.97 0.13 16.72
CA ALA A 192 -10.10 0.62 15.95
C ALA A 192 -10.65 1.96 16.52
N ILE A 193 -10.82 2.03 17.83
CA ILE A 193 -11.24 3.27 18.51
C ILE A 193 -10.19 4.38 18.31
N ALA A 194 -8.91 4.07 18.51
CA ALA A 194 -7.82 5.01 18.32
C ALA A 194 -7.75 5.53 16.88
N PHE A 195 -8.04 4.68 15.88
CA PHE A 195 -8.11 5.12 14.48
C PHE A 195 -9.17 6.21 14.28
N PHE A 196 -10.37 6.05 14.80
CA PHE A 196 -11.42 7.07 14.68
C PHE A 196 -11.10 8.36 15.43
N ILE A 197 -10.43 8.25 16.58
CA ILE A 197 -9.94 9.44 17.31
C ILE A 197 -8.89 10.19 16.47
N VAL A 198 -7.89 9.47 15.92
CA VAL A 198 -6.84 10.08 15.08
C VAL A 198 -7.44 10.68 13.81
N LEU A 199 -8.43 10.01 13.20
CA LEU A 199 -9.17 10.55 12.05
C LEU A 199 -9.86 11.87 12.41
N PHE A 200 -10.60 11.90 13.52
CA PHE A 200 -11.27 13.10 13.99
C PHE A 200 -10.29 14.25 14.24
N VAL A 201 -9.20 13.99 14.98
CA VAL A 201 -8.15 14.97 15.26
C VAL A 201 -7.48 15.46 13.97
N SER A 202 -7.23 14.54 13.01
CA SER A 202 -6.64 14.90 11.72
C SER A 202 -7.51 15.88 10.93
N LEU A 203 -8.83 15.64 10.91
CA LEU A 203 -9.79 16.50 10.20
C LEU A 203 -9.96 17.86 10.91
N ARG A 204 -10.05 17.86 12.25
CA ARG A 204 -10.23 19.06 13.06
C ARG A 204 -9.01 19.98 12.99
N ASP A 205 -7.84 19.44 13.27
CA ASP A 205 -6.61 20.23 13.45
C ASP A 205 -5.82 20.38 12.13
N ARG A 206 -6.25 19.70 11.06
CA ARG A 206 -5.58 19.69 9.74
C ARG A 206 -4.08 19.43 9.85
N ASN A 207 -3.70 18.55 10.78
CA ASN A 207 -2.30 18.21 11.01
C ASN A 207 -1.86 17.11 10.06
N TRP A 208 -0.83 17.39 9.27
CA TRP A 208 -0.31 16.44 8.28
C TRP A 208 0.24 15.15 8.92
N ARG A 209 0.73 15.19 10.19
CA ARG A 209 1.28 14.00 10.86
C ARG A 209 0.18 12.98 11.17
N THR A 210 -0.93 13.44 11.73
CA THR A 210 -2.11 12.58 11.96
C THR A 210 -2.73 12.14 10.64
N GLY A 211 -2.78 13.02 9.64
CA GLY A 211 -3.20 12.70 8.28
C GLY A 211 -2.35 11.60 7.63
N PHE A 212 -1.04 11.60 7.85
CA PHE A 212 -0.14 10.56 7.39
C PHE A 212 -0.50 9.18 7.97
N VAL A 213 -0.78 9.10 9.26
CA VAL A 213 -1.20 7.85 9.93
C VAL A 213 -2.51 7.33 9.33
N VAL A 214 -3.51 8.22 9.16
CA VAL A 214 -4.80 7.88 8.56
C VAL A 214 -4.62 7.39 7.10
N CYS A 215 -3.83 8.11 6.31
CA CYS A 215 -3.56 7.72 4.92
C CYS A 215 -2.85 6.35 4.84
N GLY A 216 -1.87 6.09 5.71
CA GLY A 216 -1.18 4.81 5.79
C GLY A 216 -2.13 3.65 6.11
N TYR A 217 -3.02 3.84 7.07
CA TYR A 217 -4.03 2.84 7.40
C TYR A 217 -5.00 2.60 6.24
N LEU A 218 -5.55 3.67 5.68
CA LEU A 218 -6.51 3.58 4.58
C LEU A 218 -5.89 2.99 3.31
N ALA A 219 -4.60 3.24 3.05
CA ALA A 219 -3.88 2.64 1.93
C ALA A 219 -3.90 1.12 1.95
N MET A 220 -3.79 0.53 3.14
CA MET A 220 -3.75 -0.92 3.32
C MET A 220 -5.14 -1.55 3.47
N TYR A 221 -6.12 -0.78 3.90
CA TYR A 221 -7.47 -1.25 4.21
C TYR A 221 -8.50 -0.98 3.11
N PHE A 222 -8.55 0.24 2.58
CA PHE A 222 -9.59 0.67 1.63
C PHE A 222 -9.62 -0.13 0.31
N PRO A 223 -8.48 -0.54 -0.30
CA PRO A 223 -8.50 -1.31 -1.54
C PRO A 223 -9.26 -2.63 -1.46
N TRP A 224 -9.42 -3.20 -0.26
CA TRP A 224 -10.18 -4.44 -0.08
C TRP A 224 -11.67 -4.28 -0.34
N TYR A 225 -12.23 -3.08 -0.17
CA TYR A 225 -13.61 -2.79 -0.55
C TYR A 225 -13.83 -2.83 -2.05
N LEU A 226 -12.81 -2.48 -2.86
CA LEU A 226 -12.87 -2.56 -4.32
C LEU A 226 -12.96 -4.01 -4.81
N ASN A 227 -12.55 -4.96 -3.96
CA ASN A 227 -12.55 -6.39 -4.25
C ASN A 227 -13.43 -7.18 -3.26
N ALA A 228 -14.40 -6.54 -2.64
CA ALA A 228 -15.24 -7.16 -1.60
C ALA A 228 -16.10 -8.33 -2.10
N ASN A 229 -16.34 -8.40 -3.41
CA ASN A 229 -17.12 -9.48 -4.04
C ASN A 229 -16.33 -10.79 -4.20
N ARG A 230 -15.01 -10.75 -4.03
CA ARG A 230 -14.20 -11.97 -4.05
C ARG A 230 -14.18 -12.64 -2.67
N THR A 231 -13.82 -13.93 -2.65
CA THR A 231 -13.56 -14.63 -1.39
C THR A 231 -12.30 -14.08 -0.73
N ILE A 232 -12.47 -13.36 0.37
CA ILE A 232 -11.40 -12.77 1.17
C ILE A 232 -11.55 -13.14 2.64
N PHE A 233 -10.45 -13.09 3.37
CA PHE A 233 -10.36 -13.46 4.77
C PHE A 233 -9.81 -12.30 5.62
N ASN A 234 -10.19 -12.32 6.89
CA ASN A 234 -9.69 -11.36 7.88
C ASN A 234 -8.18 -11.57 8.17
#